data_36ec62dfff2df0bfd2bd2e6454e65ac7
#
_entry.id   36ec62dfff2df0bfd2bd2e6454e65ac7
#
_cell.length_a   1.000
_cell.length_b   1.000
_cell.length_c   1.000
_cell.angle_alpha   90.00
_cell.angle_beta   90.00
_cell.angle_gamma   90.00
#
_symmetry.space_group_name_H-M   'P 1'
#
loop_
_entity.id
_entity.type
_entity.pdbx_description
1 polymer ?
#
loop_
_entity_poly.entity_id
_entity_poly.type
_entity_poly.pdbx_seq_one_letter_code
_entity_poly.pdbx_strand_id
1 'polypeptide(L)'
;MFDDILSRWNAVFSSVTVDDDPAEALATFIRAKVEMSRLYPLASRLFAMEIMQGAPFLMTHLRTNMREWVRGRAAVMQQWIDQGRMAPVDPVQLIFLIWSSTQHYADFQVQVLMVENKAEYEEIIVETQAQIAEV
;
A
#
# COMPACT_ATOMS: atom_id res chain seq x y z
N MET A 1 1.72 1.92 -16.64
CA MET A 1 0.92 1.07 -15.73
C MET A 1 1.29 1.29 -14.26
N PHE A 2 2.54 1.08 -13.87
CA PHE A 2 2.95 1.24 -12.47
C PHE A 2 2.80 2.67 -11.94
N ASP A 3 3.13 3.68 -12.72
CA ASP A 3 3.05 5.08 -12.29
C ASP A 3 1.64 5.47 -11.89
N ASP A 4 0.64 5.04 -12.66
CA ASP A 4 -0.76 5.35 -12.41
C ASP A 4 -1.25 4.70 -11.12
N ILE A 5 -0.90 3.43 -10.92
CA ILE A 5 -1.27 2.67 -9.73
C ILE A 5 -0.59 3.22 -8.48
N LEU A 6 0.71 3.51 -8.56
CA LEU A 6 1.46 4.07 -7.44
C LEU A 6 0.90 5.43 -7.02
N SER A 7 0.54 6.28 -7.99
CA SER A 7 -0.14 7.54 -7.72
C SER A 7 -1.44 7.35 -6.95
N ARG A 8 -2.27 6.41 -7.38
CA ARG A 8 -3.56 6.12 -6.73
C ARG A 8 -3.40 5.58 -5.33
N TRP A 9 -2.44 4.67 -5.12
CA TRP A 9 -2.23 4.05 -3.81
C TRP A 9 -1.92 5.06 -2.72
N ASN A 10 -1.22 6.13 -3.06
CA ASN A 10 -0.72 7.10 -2.09
C ASN A 10 -1.48 8.43 -2.12
N ALA A 11 -2.40 8.62 -3.08
CA ALA A 11 -3.06 9.90 -3.33
C ALA A 11 -3.77 10.46 -2.10
N VAL A 12 -4.48 9.62 -1.36
CA VAL A 12 -5.25 10.04 -0.19
C VAL A 12 -4.34 10.66 0.88
N PHE A 13 -3.15 10.10 1.07
CA PHE A 13 -2.22 10.60 2.08
C PHE A 13 -1.31 11.71 1.58
N SER A 14 -1.22 11.89 0.27
CA SER A 14 -0.34 12.91 -0.33
C SER A 14 -0.74 14.34 0.01
N SER A 15 -2.03 14.61 0.20
CA SER A 15 -2.57 15.93 0.49
C SER A 15 -2.67 16.24 1.98
N VAL A 16 -2.36 15.31 2.85
CA VAL A 16 -2.44 15.49 4.31
C VAL A 16 -1.35 16.44 4.77
N THR A 17 -1.74 17.38 5.65
CA THR A 17 -0.83 18.36 6.24
C THR A 17 -0.82 18.23 7.77
N VAL A 18 0.08 18.95 8.41
CA VAL A 18 0.19 19.03 9.87
C VAL A 18 -1.12 19.48 10.53
N ASP A 19 -1.92 20.28 9.82
CA ASP A 19 -3.19 20.79 10.36
C ASP A 19 -4.31 19.75 10.41
N ASP A 20 -4.15 18.63 9.71
CA ASP A 20 -5.15 17.56 9.73
C ASP A 20 -5.09 16.76 11.03
N ASP A 21 -6.20 16.12 11.38
CA ASP A 21 -6.26 15.22 12.53
C ASP A 21 -5.48 13.93 12.24
N PRO A 22 -4.47 13.59 13.06
CA PRO A 22 -3.64 12.42 12.80
C PRO A 22 -4.41 11.09 12.73
N ALA A 23 -5.30 10.85 13.66
CA ALA A 23 -6.05 9.61 13.72
C ALA A 23 -6.97 9.45 12.50
N GLU A 24 -7.66 10.52 12.13
CA GLU A 24 -8.56 10.52 10.97
C GLU A 24 -7.79 10.37 9.66
N ALA A 25 -6.69 11.10 9.51
CA ALA A 25 -5.84 11.03 8.32
C ALA A 25 -5.28 9.62 8.11
N LEU A 26 -4.73 9.00 9.15
CA LEU A 26 -4.20 7.64 9.08
C LEU A 26 -5.30 6.62 8.82
N ALA A 27 -6.45 6.74 9.48
CA ALA A 27 -7.58 5.83 9.25
C ALA A 27 -8.07 5.89 7.81
N THR A 28 -8.18 7.08 7.24
CA THR A 28 -8.60 7.29 5.86
C THR A 28 -7.58 6.66 4.90
N PHE A 29 -6.29 6.84 5.16
CA PHE A 29 -5.23 6.25 4.35
C PHE A 29 -5.29 4.71 4.38
N ILE A 30 -5.42 4.13 5.58
CA ILE A 30 -5.51 2.68 5.75
C ILE A 30 -6.72 2.13 5.01
N ARG A 31 -7.90 2.74 5.15
CA ARG A 31 -9.12 2.32 4.43
C ARG A 31 -8.94 2.38 2.93
N ALA A 32 -8.33 3.45 2.42
CA ALA A 32 -8.06 3.58 0.99
C ALA A 32 -7.11 2.48 0.49
N LYS A 33 -6.08 2.16 1.25
CA LYS A 33 -5.14 1.09 0.90
C LYS A 33 -5.81 -0.28 0.90
N VAL A 34 -6.62 -0.57 1.89
CA VAL A 34 -7.40 -1.82 1.95
C VAL A 34 -8.32 -1.93 0.74
N GLU A 35 -9.04 -0.86 0.41
CA GLU A 35 -9.96 -0.84 -0.73
C GLU A 35 -9.22 -1.04 -2.06
N MET A 36 -8.07 -0.40 -2.23
CA MET A 36 -7.23 -0.59 -3.42
C MET A 36 -6.75 -2.04 -3.56
N SER A 37 -6.37 -2.66 -2.45
CA SER A 37 -5.97 -4.08 -2.45
C SER A 37 -7.13 -5.00 -2.83
N ARG A 38 -8.35 -4.66 -2.39
CA ARG A 38 -9.56 -5.40 -2.75
C ARG A 38 -9.91 -5.27 -4.23
N LEU A 39 -9.81 -4.05 -4.76
CA LEU A 39 -10.21 -3.75 -6.14
C LEU A 39 -9.16 -4.14 -7.18
N TYR A 40 -7.88 -4.02 -6.85
CA TYR A 40 -6.78 -4.20 -7.80
C TYR A 40 -5.69 -5.17 -7.28
N PRO A 41 -6.07 -6.40 -6.91
CA PRO A 41 -5.10 -7.34 -6.32
C PRO A 41 -4.00 -7.75 -7.30
N LEU A 42 -4.30 -7.86 -8.59
CA LEU A 42 -3.29 -8.21 -9.59
C LEU A 42 -2.22 -7.12 -9.71
N ALA A 43 -2.63 -5.85 -9.70
CA ALA A 43 -1.70 -4.73 -9.78
C ALA A 43 -0.77 -4.71 -8.56
N SER A 44 -1.30 -4.97 -7.38
CA SER A 44 -0.49 -5.09 -6.16
C SER A 44 0.54 -6.21 -6.27
N ARG A 45 0.12 -7.40 -6.75
CA ARG A 45 1.03 -8.54 -6.92
C ARG A 45 2.11 -8.29 -7.96
N LEU A 46 1.77 -7.65 -9.07
CA LEU A 46 2.76 -7.30 -10.10
C LEU A 46 3.83 -6.35 -9.54
N PHE A 47 3.41 -5.36 -8.76
CA PHE A 47 4.33 -4.46 -8.08
C PHE A 47 5.22 -5.21 -7.09
N ALA A 48 4.64 -6.07 -6.25
CA ALA A 48 5.38 -6.86 -5.28
C ALA A 48 6.42 -7.76 -5.96
N MET A 49 6.05 -8.41 -7.06
CA MET A 49 6.98 -9.26 -7.83
C MET A 49 8.13 -8.44 -8.42
N GLU A 50 7.85 -7.26 -8.93
CA GLU A 50 8.89 -6.34 -9.45
C GLU A 50 9.89 -5.98 -8.34
N ILE A 51 9.39 -5.62 -7.15
CA ILE A 51 10.24 -5.28 -6.00
C ILE A 51 11.08 -6.48 -5.56
N MET A 52 10.48 -7.66 -5.45
CA MET A 52 11.18 -8.87 -5.02
C MET A 52 12.28 -9.30 -5.99
N GLN A 53 12.16 -8.95 -7.26
CA GLN A 53 13.17 -9.22 -8.28
C GLN A 53 14.30 -8.18 -8.31
N GLY A 54 14.31 -7.22 -7.40
CA GLY A 54 15.31 -6.16 -7.34
C GLY A 54 14.92 -4.88 -8.06
N ALA A 55 13.66 -4.74 -8.43
CA ALA A 55 13.09 -3.56 -9.09
C ALA A 55 13.80 -3.20 -10.41
N PRO A 56 13.91 -4.13 -11.36
CA PRO A 56 14.63 -3.87 -12.61
C PRO A 56 14.06 -2.70 -13.42
N PHE A 57 12.75 -2.42 -13.29
CA PHE A 57 12.07 -1.33 -14.00
C PHE A 57 11.78 -0.12 -13.12
N LEU A 58 11.59 -0.31 -11.80
CA LEU A 58 11.16 0.73 -10.88
C LEU A 58 12.27 1.35 -10.03
N MET A 59 13.53 0.93 -10.21
CA MET A 59 14.62 1.38 -9.33
C MET A 59 14.72 2.92 -9.29
N THR A 60 14.66 3.59 -10.42
CA THR A 60 14.76 5.05 -10.48
C THR A 60 13.58 5.71 -9.76
N HIS A 61 12.36 5.21 -9.99
CA HIS A 61 11.18 5.70 -9.30
C HIS A 61 11.30 5.56 -7.78
N LEU A 62 11.79 4.39 -7.30
CA LEU A 62 11.98 4.15 -5.87
C LEU A 62 12.98 5.12 -5.25
N ARG A 63 14.08 5.38 -5.95
CA ARG A 63 15.13 6.27 -5.47
C ARG A 63 14.74 7.75 -5.46
N THR A 64 13.80 8.13 -6.29
CA THR A 64 13.38 9.53 -6.42
C THR A 64 11.98 9.74 -5.83
N ASN A 65 10.95 9.48 -6.59
CA ASN A 65 9.57 9.83 -6.25
C ASN A 65 9.09 9.14 -4.96
N MET A 66 9.34 7.86 -4.82
CA MET A 66 8.89 7.11 -3.66
C MET A 66 9.64 7.55 -2.40
N ARG A 67 10.96 7.72 -2.51
CA ARG A 67 11.78 8.18 -1.39
C ARG A 67 11.34 9.55 -0.89
N GLU A 68 11.10 10.48 -1.80
CA GLU A 68 10.65 11.83 -1.46
C GLU A 68 9.27 11.82 -0.81
N TRP A 69 8.36 11.02 -1.36
CA TRP A 69 7.02 10.87 -0.81
C TRP A 69 7.07 10.36 0.64
N VAL A 70 7.81 9.29 0.87
CA VAL A 70 7.95 8.71 2.23
C VAL A 70 8.55 9.72 3.20
N ARG A 71 9.62 10.41 2.80
CA ARG A 71 10.27 11.42 3.64
C ARG A 71 9.34 12.58 3.97
N GLY A 72 8.57 13.05 2.99
CA GLY A 72 7.60 14.12 3.20
C GLY A 72 6.47 13.73 4.15
N ARG A 73 5.94 12.53 3.97
CA ARG A 73 4.88 12.03 4.86
C ARG A 73 5.38 11.72 6.25
N ALA A 74 6.57 11.15 6.36
CA ALA A 74 7.22 10.91 7.64
C ALA A 74 7.47 12.23 8.40
N ALA A 75 7.83 13.30 7.72
CA ALA A 75 8.04 14.61 8.33
C ALA A 75 6.73 15.16 8.94
N VAL A 76 5.60 15.00 8.25
CA VAL A 76 4.29 15.39 8.79
C VAL A 76 3.97 14.60 10.07
N MET A 77 4.17 13.30 10.05
CA MET A 77 3.94 12.46 11.22
C MET A 77 4.87 12.83 12.38
N GLN A 78 6.13 13.14 12.09
CA GLN A 78 7.09 13.55 13.11
C GLN A 78 6.65 14.85 13.78
N GLN A 79 6.10 15.79 13.03
CA GLN A 79 5.55 17.03 13.60
C GLN A 79 4.35 16.74 14.51
N TRP A 80 3.47 15.82 14.15
CA TRP A 80 2.38 15.38 15.03
C TRP A 80 2.88 14.78 16.33
N ILE A 81 3.93 13.97 16.25
CA ILE A 81 4.57 13.37 17.43
C ILE A 81 5.18 14.46 18.32
N ASP A 82 5.92 15.39 17.71
CA ASP A 82 6.58 16.50 18.44
C ASP A 82 5.58 17.42 19.13
N GLN A 83 4.39 17.55 18.54
CA GLN A 83 3.28 18.33 19.12
C GLN A 83 2.46 17.56 20.16
N GLY A 84 2.80 16.32 20.43
CA GLY A 84 2.05 15.48 21.36
C GLY A 84 0.70 14.98 20.82
N ARG A 85 0.44 15.11 19.53
CA ARG A 85 -0.82 14.72 18.89
C ARG A 85 -0.81 13.26 18.40
N MET A 86 0.34 12.63 18.40
CA MET A 86 0.54 11.26 17.97
C MET A 86 1.55 10.60 18.90
N ALA A 87 1.32 9.33 19.25
CA ALA A 87 2.26 8.56 20.08
C ALA A 87 3.60 8.40 19.37
N PRO A 88 4.73 8.40 20.12
CA PRO A 88 6.04 8.20 19.51
C PRO A 88 6.16 6.87 18.78
N VAL A 89 6.57 6.95 17.52
CA VAL A 89 6.77 5.78 16.65
C VAL A 89 7.74 6.23 15.54
N ASP A 90 8.46 5.30 14.92
CA ASP A 90 9.22 5.61 13.72
C ASP A 90 8.25 5.78 12.53
N PRO A 91 8.11 7.00 11.98
CA PRO A 91 7.12 7.24 10.92
C PRO A 91 7.37 6.43 9.64
N VAL A 92 8.63 6.22 9.27
CA VAL A 92 8.97 5.43 8.07
C VAL A 92 8.55 3.98 8.27
N GLN A 93 8.84 3.40 9.42
CA GLN A 93 8.45 2.03 9.72
C GLN A 93 6.94 1.87 9.79
N LEU A 94 6.22 2.87 10.29
CA LEU A 94 4.77 2.87 10.30
C LEU A 94 4.20 2.85 8.87
N ILE A 95 4.77 3.64 7.96
CA ILE A 95 4.36 3.62 6.54
C ILE A 95 4.58 2.22 5.95
N PHE A 96 5.73 1.59 6.20
CA PHE A 96 5.99 0.23 5.73
C PHE A 96 4.99 -0.77 6.31
N LEU A 97 4.64 -0.64 7.58
CA LEU A 97 3.66 -1.50 8.23
C LEU A 97 2.27 -1.34 7.57
N ILE A 98 1.86 -0.10 7.30
CA ILE A 98 0.59 0.16 6.61
C ILE A 98 0.59 -0.48 5.22
N TRP A 99 1.66 -0.32 4.46
CA TRP A 99 1.77 -0.94 3.15
C TRP A 99 1.68 -2.47 3.24
N SER A 100 2.47 -3.09 4.11
CA SER A 100 2.54 -4.54 4.21
C SER A 100 1.24 -5.16 4.71
N SER A 101 0.62 -4.58 5.72
CA SER A 101 -0.62 -5.13 6.29
C SER A 101 -1.81 -4.99 5.34
N THR A 102 -1.90 -3.91 4.57
CA THR A 102 -3.01 -3.67 3.65
C THR A 102 -2.84 -4.44 2.33
N GLN A 103 -1.62 -4.56 1.82
CA GLN A 103 -1.35 -5.23 0.56
C GLN A 103 -1.21 -6.74 0.69
N HIS A 104 -1.04 -7.25 1.90
CA HIS A 104 -0.90 -8.68 2.15
C HIS A 104 -2.08 -9.48 1.59
N TYR A 105 -3.30 -8.98 1.76
CA TYR A 105 -4.51 -9.65 1.27
C TYR A 105 -4.58 -9.78 -0.26
N ALA A 106 -3.92 -8.87 -0.98
CA ALA A 106 -3.79 -8.95 -2.43
C ALA A 106 -2.60 -9.82 -2.82
N ASP A 107 -1.43 -9.55 -2.24
CA ASP A 107 -0.17 -10.17 -2.65
C ASP A 107 -0.10 -11.66 -2.30
N PHE A 108 -0.74 -12.05 -1.20
CA PHE A 108 -0.78 -13.41 -0.69
C PHE A 108 -2.21 -13.96 -0.62
N GLN A 109 -3.04 -13.57 -1.59
CA GLN A 109 -4.46 -13.92 -1.63
C GLN A 109 -4.72 -15.42 -1.51
N VAL A 110 -3.95 -16.23 -2.22
CA VAL A 110 -4.08 -17.68 -2.17
C VAL A 110 -3.86 -18.20 -0.75
N GLN A 111 -2.83 -17.72 -0.08
CA GLN A 111 -2.54 -18.10 1.30
C GLN A 111 -3.69 -17.72 2.24
N VAL A 112 -4.16 -16.48 2.14
CA VAL A 112 -5.24 -15.99 3.01
C VAL A 112 -6.51 -16.82 2.83
N LEU A 113 -6.93 -17.04 1.59
CA LEU A 113 -8.17 -17.78 1.29
C LEU A 113 -8.06 -19.23 1.71
N MET A 114 -6.94 -19.87 1.49
CA MET A 114 -6.75 -21.27 1.87
C MET A 114 -6.69 -21.46 3.39
N VAL A 115 -6.00 -20.57 4.09
CA VAL A 115 -5.89 -20.60 5.56
C VAL A 115 -7.26 -20.35 6.21
N GLU A 116 -8.03 -19.39 5.68
CA GLU A 116 -9.37 -19.10 6.19
C GLU A 116 -10.44 -20.07 5.66
N ASN A 117 -10.11 -20.93 4.73
CA ASN A 117 -11.02 -21.90 4.10
C ASN A 117 -12.25 -21.22 3.47
N LYS A 118 -12.03 -20.09 2.80
CA LYS A 118 -13.11 -19.29 2.20
C LYS A 118 -13.39 -19.61 0.74
N ALA A 119 -12.44 -20.29 0.05
CA ALA A 119 -12.59 -20.63 -1.35
C ALA A 119 -11.76 -21.85 -1.69
N GLU A 120 -12.18 -22.59 -2.73
CA GLU A 120 -11.39 -23.67 -3.30
C GLU A 120 -10.32 -23.10 -4.25
N TYR A 121 -9.25 -23.84 -4.44
CA TYR A 121 -8.13 -23.39 -5.26
C TYR A 121 -8.54 -23.08 -6.70
N GLU A 122 -9.43 -23.89 -7.27
CA GLU A 122 -9.95 -23.68 -8.63
C GLU A 122 -10.69 -22.36 -8.77
N GLU A 123 -11.44 -21.95 -7.74
CA GLU A 123 -12.15 -20.66 -7.74
C GLU A 123 -11.15 -19.49 -7.78
N ILE A 124 -10.06 -19.60 -7.02
CA ILE A 124 -9.00 -18.59 -7.01
C ILE A 124 -8.36 -18.47 -8.40
N ILE A 125 -8.10 -19.58 -9.05
CA ILE A 125 -7.53 -19.62 -10.41
C ILE A 125 -8.46 -18.91 -11.38
N VAL A 126 -9.76 -19.18 -11.34
CA VAL A 126 -10.75 -18.55 -12.21
C VAL A 126 -10.78 -17.02 -12.00
N GLU A 127 -10.82 -16.58 -10.75
CA GLU A 127 -10.79 -15.15 -10.44
C GLU A 127 -9.52 -14.47 -10.93
N THR A 128 -8.37 -15.10 -10.73
CA THR A 128 -7.09 -14.58 -11.19
C THR A 128 -7.05 -14.45 -12.72
N GLN A 129 -7.56 -15.45 -13.44
CA GLN A 129 -7.63 -15.40 -14.89
C GLN A 129 -8.55 -14.29 -15.39
N ALA A 130 -9.67 -14.08 -14.72
CA ALA A 130 -10.60 -12.99 -15.05
C ALA A 130 -9.94 -11.62 -14.86
N GLN A 131 -9.18 -11.43 -13.79
CA GLN A 131 -8.44 -10.20 -13.53
C GLN A 131 -7.36 -9.94 -14.59
N ILE A 132 -6.66 -10.98 -15.02
CA ILE A 132 -5.66 -10.88 -16.10
C ILE A 132 -6.32 -10.41 -17.40
N ALA A 133 -7.50 -10.93 -17.71
CA ALA A 133 -8.24 -10.55 -18.92
C ALA A 133 -8.67 -9.07 -18.92
N GLU A 134 -8.84 -8.45 -17.76
CA GLU A 134 -9.20 -7.03 -17.61
C GLU A 134 -8.00 -6.08 -17.73
N VAL A 135 -6.79 -6.60 -17.66
CA VAL A 135 -5.55 -5.81 -17.74
C VAL A 135 -5.15 -5.62 -19.19
#